data_423be8c50348e520cf47a1000557d9bd
#
_entry.id   423be8c50348e520cf47a1000557d9bd
#
_cell.length_a   1.000
_cell.length_b   1.000
_cell.length_c   1.000
_cell.angle_alpha   90.00
_cell.angle_beta   90.00
_cell.angle_gamma   90.00
#
_symmetry.space_group_name_H-M   'P 1'
#
loop_
_entity.id
_entity.type
_entity.pdbx_description
1 polymer ?
#
loop_
_entity_poly.entity_id
_entity_poly.type
_entity_poly.pdbx_seq_one_letter_code
_entity_poly.pdbx_strand_id
1 'polypeptide(L)'
;MVIRREAWEASRWMARSLTAAFIAANDTFTAAQKGFPYATPWLEAELEDTAAVMGEDFHPYGLERNRAQIEMFAAEAFRLGLTSRLVTADEYFADYLAS
;
A
#
# COMPACT_ATOMS: atom_id res chain seq x y z
N MET A 1 -3.61 -2.42 7.56
CA MET A 1 -3.09 -2.90 8.87
C MET A 1 -3.48 -1.87 9.92
N VAL A 2 -3.94 -2.30 11.09
CA VAL A 2 -4.29 -1.44 12.23
C VAL A 2 -3.54 -1.95 13.45
N ILE A 3 -2.98 -1.04 14.26
CA ILE A 3 -2.25 -1.34 15.50
C ILE A 3 -3.01 -0.70 16.65
N ARG A 4 -3.16 -1.41 17.77
CA ARG A 4 -3.77 -0.84 18.99
C ARG A 4 -2.90 0.32 19.49
N ARG A 5 -3.55 1.38 19.98
CA ARG A 5 -2.84 2.58 20.45
C ARG A 5 -1.85 2.27 21.57
N GLU A 6 -2.23 1.45 22.55
CA GLU A 6 -1.34 1.08 23.67
C GLU A 6 -0.09 0.33 23.16
N ALA A 7 -0.23 -0.56 22.17
CA ALA A 7 0.91 -1.28 21.58
C ALA A 7 1.83 -0.34 20.81
N TRP A 8 1.26 0.62 20.07
CA TRP A 8 2.03 1.63 19.36
C TRP A 8 2.76 2.57 20.31
N GLU A 9 2.12 3.05 21.39
CA GLU A 9 2.74 3.88 22.40
C GLU A 9 3.91 3.19 23.13
N ALA A 10 3.75 1.88 23.41
CA ALA A 10 4.79 1.06 24.04
C ALA A 10 5.97 0.76 23.08
N SER A 11 5.72 0.70 21.78
CA SER A 11 6.71 0.26 20.78
C SER A 11 6.49 0.95 19.44
N ARG A 12 6.75 2.24 19.35
CA ARG A 12 6.52 3.07 18.15
C ARG A 12 7.20 2.54 16.89
N TRP A 13 8.39 1.96 17.04
CA TRP A 13 9.15 1.34 15.94
C TRP A 13 8.39 0.22 15.22
N MET A 14 7.41 -0.39 15.88
CA MET A 14 6.65 -1.53 15.36
C MET A 14 5.93 -1.20 14.04
N ALA A 15 5.34 -0.01 13.93
CA ALA A 15 4.59 0.39 12.74
C ALA A 15 5.48 0.37 11.48
N ARG A 16 6.66 0.96 11.56
CA ARG A 16 7.61 0.99 10.44
C ARG A 16 8.20 -0.37 10.14
N SER A 17 8.57 -1.14 11.18
CA SER A 17 9.14 -2.47 11.00
C SER A 17 8.15 -3.44 10.35
N LEU A 18 6.89 -3.42 10.78
CA LEU A 18 5.85 -4.24 10.15
C LEU A 18 5.60 -3.81 8.70
N THR A 19 5.53 -2.50 8.43
CA THR A 19 5.38 -2.01 7.05
C THR A 19 6.55 -2.46 6.18
N ALA A 20 7.79 -2.35 6.67
CA ALA A 20 8.97 -2.80 5.94
C ALA A 20 8.93 -4.32 5.66
N ALA A 21 8.49 -5.12 6.65
CA ALA A 21 8.34 -6.56 6.48
C ALA A 21 7.30 -6.91 5.40
N PHE A 22 6.16 -6.22 5.37
CA PHE A 22 5.15 -6.41 4.33
C PHE A 22 5.64 -5.98 2.95
N ILE A 23 6.37 -4.86 2.85
CA ILE A 23 7.00 -4.43 1.59
C ILE A 23 7.96 -5.50 1.09
N ALA A 24 8.86 -6.00 1.93
CA ALA A 24 9.82 -7.03 1.56
C ALA A 24 9.14 -8.34 1.12
N ALA A 25 8.08 -8.75 1.81
CA ALA A 25 7.29 -9.92 1.43
C ALA A 25 6.61 -9.73 0.06
N ASN A 26 6.03 -8.55 -0.19
CA ASN A 26 5.41 -8.23 -1.47
C ASN A 26 6.43 -8.18 -2.61
N ASP A 27 7.59 -7.56 -2.39
CA ASP A 27 8.66 -7.50 -3.39
C ASP A 27 9.17 -8.91 -3.74
N THR A 28 9.28 -9.79 -2.74
CA THR A 28 9.63 -11.20 -2.95
C THR A 28 8.57 -11.94 -3.76
N PHE A 29 7.30 -11.74 -3.45
CA PHE A 29 6.18 -12.35 -4.18
C PHE A 29 6.13 -11.86 -5.63
N THR A 30 6.25 -10.56 -5.86
CA THR A 30 6.23 -9.95 -7.20
C THR A 30 7.38 -10.48 -8.07
N ALA A 31 8.58 -10.62 -7.48
CA ALA A 31 9.71 -11.22 -8.18
C ALA A 31 9.47 -12.71 -8.52
N ALA A 32 8.85 -13.46 -7.61
CA ALA A 32 8.53 -14.87 -7.81
C ALA A 32 7.44 -15.11 -8.87
N GLN A 33 6.52 -14.17 -9.07
CA GLN A 33 5.46 -14.28 -10.08
C GLN A 33 6.02 -14.44 -11.50
N LYS A 34 7.14 -13.80 -11.80
CA LYS A 34 7.80 -13.89 -13.11
C LYS A 34 8.35 -15.29 -13.44
N GLY A 35 8.51 -16.15 -12.43
CA GLY A 35 9.00 -17.52 -12.57
C GLY A 35 8.00 -18.56 -12.10
N PHE A 36 6.72 -18.28 -12.13
CA PHE A 36 5.67 -19.16 -11.59
C PHE A 36 5.64 -20.51 -12.30
N PRO A 37 5.78 -21.63 -11.57
CA PRO A 37 5.99 -22.96 -12.19
C PRO A 37 4.71 -23.62 -12.71
N TYR A 38 3.56 -22.94 -12.62
CA TYR A 38 2.30 -23.51 -13.09
C TYR A 38 2.05 -23.15 -14.56
N ALA A 39 1.76 -24.15 -15.37
CA ALA A 39 1.45 -24.02 -16.78
C ALA A 39 0.05 -23.41 -16.99
N THR A 40 -0.08 -22.10 -16.78
CA THR A 40 -1.21 -21.34 -17.25
C THR A 40 -0.79 -20.65 -18.56
N PRO A 41 -1.32 -21.04 -19.74
CA PRO A 41 -0.82 -20.55 -21.03
C PRO A 41 -0.86 -19.04 -21.22
N TRP A 42 -1.72 -18.35 -20.48
CA TRP A 42 -1.98 -16.91 -20.63
C TRP A 42 -1.37 -16.05 -19.53
N LEU A 43 -0.79 -16.64 -18.47
CA LEU A 43 -0.34 -15.89 -17.29
C LEU A 43 0.71 -14.83 -17.64
N GLU A 44 1.68 -15.18 -18.48
CA GLU A 44 2.76 -14.25 -18.86
C GLU A 44 2.20 -13.03 -19.62
N ALA A 45 1.33 -13.29 -20.61
CA ALA A 45 0.67 -12.23 -21.38
C ALA A 45 -0.23 -11.35 -20.48
N GLU A 46 -1.00 -11.93 -19.57
CA GLU A 46 -1.83 -11.19 -18.62
C GLU A 46 -0.99 -10.33 -17.66
N LEU A 47 0.16 -10.84 -17.20
CA LEU A 47 1.07 -10.08 -16.34
C LEU A 47 1.70 -8.91 -17.11
N GLU A 48 2.11 -9.12 -18.35
CA GLU A 48 2.67 -8.07 -19.22
C GLU A 48 1.64 -6.97 -19.53
N ASP A 49 0.43 -7.36 -19.91
CA ASP A 49 -0.67 -6.42 -20.20
C ASP A 49 -1.05 -5.62 -18.94
N THR A 50 -1.12 -6.28 -17.79
CA THR A 50 -1.42 -5.62 -16.52
C THR A 50 -0.29 -4.68 -16.13
N ALA A 51 0.98 -5.10 -16.26
CA ALA A 51 2.13 -4.27 -15.94
C ALA A 51 2.23 -3.04 -16.84
N ALA A 52 1.81 -3.14 -18.11
CA ALA A 52 1.79 -2.01 -19.04
C ALA A 52 0.84 -0.88 -18.57
N VAL A 53 -0.23 -1.23 -17.85
CA VAL A 53 -1.25 -0.28 -17.36
C VAL A 53 -0.98 0.15 -15.91
N MET A 54 -0.62 -0.79 -15.03
CA MET A 54 -0.55 -0.59 -13.59
C MET A 54 0.89 -0.49 -13.04
N GLY A 55 1.90 -0.73 -13.86
CA GLY A 55 3.26 -0.94 -13.41
C GLY A 55 3.50 -2.38 -12.92
N GLU A 56 4.72 -2.70 -12.58
CA GLU A 56 5.11 -4.06 -12.16
C GLU A 56 4.59 -4.46 -10.76
N ASP A 57 4.36 -3.49 -9.89
CA ASP A 57 3.80 -3.69 -8.55
C ASP A 57 2.30 -3.36 -8.56
N PHE A 58 1.46 -4.36 -8.70
CA PHE A 58 0.00 -4.20 -8.82
C PHE A 58 -0.67 -3.80 -7.50
N HIS A 59 -0.05 -4.14 -6.37
CA HIS A 59 -0.60 -3.91 -5.03
C HIS A 59 0.49 -3.37 -4.09
N PRO A 60 0.94 -2.12 -4.33
CA PRO A 60 2.04 -1.56 -3.55
C PRO A 60 1.71 -1.43 -2.07
N TYR A 61 2.67 -1.76 -1.22
CA TYR A 61 2.61 -1.53 0.22
C TYR A 61 3.36 -0.24 0.59
N GLY A 62 2.93 0.36 1.69
CA GLY A 62 3.56 1.56 2.27
C GLY A 62 2.90 2.87 1.84
N LEU A 63 3.09 3.90 2.67
CA LEU A 63 2.44 5.20 2.49
C LEU A 63 2.88 5.89 1.20
N GLU A 64 4.17 5.94 0.94
CA GLU A 64 4.70 6.72 -0.20
C GLU A 64 4.24 6.17 -1.55
N ARG A 65 4.23 4.84 -1.70
CA ARG A 65 3.77 4.18 -2.94
C ARG A 65 2.27 4.36 -3.19
N ASN A 66 1.49 4.62 -2.13
CA ASN A 66 0.03 4.76 -2.18
C ASN A 66 -0.46 6.20 -1.98
N ARG A 67 0.43 7.15 -1.76
CA ARG A 67 0.08 8.54 -1.40
C ARG A 67 -0.93 9.16 -2.37
N ALA A 68 -0.68 9.07 -3.66
CA ALA A 68 -1.57 9.64 -4.68
C ALA A 68 -2.98 9.06 -4.64
N GLN A 69 -3.12 7.75 -4.43
CA GLN A 69 -4.43 7.08 -4.30
C GLN A 69 -5.15 7.49 -3.02
N ILE A 70 -4.43 7.62 -1.91
CA ILE A 70 -4.99 8.03 -0.62
C ILE A 70 -5.50 9.47 -0.72
N GLU A 71 -4.73 10.37 -1.30
CA GLU A 71 -5.13 11.78 -1.48
C GLU A 71 -6.29 11.93 -2.45
N MET A 72 -6.31 11.18 -3.55
CA MET A 72 -7.44 11.15 -4.48
C MET A 72 -8.71 10.65 -3.78
N PHE A 73 -8.63 9.57 -2.99
CA PHE A 73 -9.76 9.06 -2.23
C PHE A 73 -10.26 10.08 -1.19
N ALA A 74 -9.36 10.74 -0.46
CA ALA A 74 -9.70 11.77 0.52
C ALA A 74 -10.39 12.98 -0.13
N ALA A 75 -9.89 13.41 -1.29
CA ALA A 75 -10.51 14.50 -2.05
C ALA A 75 -11.91 14.14 -2.52
N GLU A 76 -12.11 12.92 -3.00
CA GLU A 76 -13.42 12.44 -3.45
C GLU A 76 -14.40 12.27 -2.27
N ALA A 77 -13.93 11.75 -1.14
CA ALA A 77 -14.72 11.66 0.08
C ALA A 77 -15.20 13.05 0.56
N PHE A 78 -14.33 14.05 0.50
CA PHE A 78 -14.70 15.43 0.81
C PHE A 78 -15.70 16.00 -0.21
N ARG A 79 -15.46 15.80 -1.50
CA ARG A 79 -16.37 16.25 -2.58
C ARG A 79 -17.78 15.68 -2.43
N LEU A 80 -17.90 14.42 -1.99
CA LEU A 80 -19.17 13.73 -1.75
C LEU A 80 -19.81 14.05 -0.39
N GLY A 81 -19.18 14.89 0.43
CA GLY A 81 -19.69 15.25 1.76
C GLY A 81 -19.59 14.14 2.82
N LEU A 82 -18.77 13.12 2.58
CA LEU A 82 -18.52 12.04 3.55
C LEU A 82 -17.61 12.49 4.69
N THR A 83 -16.80 13.52 4.45
CA THR A 83 -15.98 14.19 5.47
C THR A 83 -16.31 15.67 5.52
N SER A 84 -16.22 16.29 6.71
CA SER A 84 -16.49 17.72 6.91
C SER A 84 -15.35 18.62 6.42
N ARG A 85 -14.16 18.06 6.19
CA ARG A 85 -12.98 18.75 5.66
C ARG A 85 -12.14 17.81 4.82
N LEU A 86 -11.29 18.40 3.99
CA LEU A 86 -10.26 17.65 3.28
C LEU A 86 -9.18 17.20 4.28
N VAL A 87 -8.86 15.92 4.29
CA VAL A 87 -7.81 15.30 5.12
C VAL A 87 -6.64 14.91 4.20
N THR A 88 -5.43 15.30 4.55
CA THR A 88 -4.23 14.91 3.79
C THR A 88 -3.75 13.53 4.21
N ALA A 89 -2.94 12.89 3.38
CA ALA A 89 -2.30 11.63 3.71
C ALA A 89 -1.41 11.75 4.96
N ASP A 90 -0.69 12.87 5.11
CA ASP A 90 0.17 13.12 6.28
C ASP A 90 -0.63 13.27 7.58
N GLU A 91 -1.77 13.95 7.54
CA GLU A 91 -2.66 14.03 8.70
C GLU A 91 -3.22 12.67 9.09
N TYR A 92 -3.67 11.88 8.10
CA TYR A 92 -4.26 10.57 8.35
C TYR A 92 -3.25 9.57 8.91
N PHE A 93 -2.00 9.65 8.48
CA PHE A 93 -0.91 8.77 8.90
C PHE A 93 0.09 9.44 9.85
N ALA A 94 -0.30 10.52 10.55
CA ALA A 94 0.60 11.29 11.42
C ALA A 94 1.30 10.41 12.47
N ASP A 95 0.59 9.50 13.12
CA ASP A 95 1.16 8.57 14.10
C ASP A 95 2.21 7.63 13.47
N TYR A 96 1.97 7.15 12.26
CA TYR A 96 2.93 6.34 11.50
C TYR A 96 4.17 7.16 11.13
N LEU A 97 4.01 8.39 10.67
CA LEU A 97 5.12 9.27 10.31
C LEU A 97 5.98 9.65 11.52
N ALA A 98 5.39 9.72 12.70
CA ALA A 98 6.06 9.97 13.97
C ALA A 98 6.72 8.72 14.59
N SER A 99 6.54 7.56 14.00
CA SER A 99 7.07 6.29 14.53
C SER A 99 8.53 6.01 14.14
#